data_bc1fe06fa6b0a8217ce9a36898faf3c7
#
_entry.id   bc1fe06fa6b0a8217ce9a36898faf3c7
#
_cell.length_a   1.000
_cell.length_b   1.000
_cell.length_c   1.000
_cell.angle_alpha   90.00
_cell.angle_beta   90.00
_cell.angle_gamma   90.00
#
_symmetry.space_group_name_H-M   'P 1'
#
loop_
_entity.id
_entity.type
_entity.pdbx_description
1 polymer ?
#
loop_
_entity_poly.entity_id
_entity_poly.type
_entity_poly.pdbx_seq_one_letter_code
_entity_poly.pdbx_strand_id
1 'polypeptide(L)'
;MRTPIFQVDAFTTRRFAGIPAAVMPMNGFLTDAVLQAVAAENNLAETAFLVPQGSDYLLRWFTPTTEVPLCGHATLASAAVVMERLEPGRSTVVFHSASGPLTVTRTTLGYVMDFPARASAAVPTPPELAAALGAEPIEVVANAFN
;
A
#
# COMPACT_ATOMS: atom_id res chain seq x y z
N MET A 1 -21.01 0.43 -15.08
CA MET A 1 -19.60 0.05 -15.26
C MET A 1 -19.34 -1.18 -14.38
N ARG A 2 -18.65 -2.19 -14.87
CA ARG A 2 -18.21 -3.32 -14.03
C ARG A 2 -16.71 -3.24 -13.89
N THR A 3 -16.22 -3.26 -12.66
CA THR A 3 -14.78 -3.22 -12.34
C THR A 3 -14.48 -4.45 -11.48
N PRO A 4 -13.45 -5.25 -11.80
CA PRO A 4 -13.07 -6.37 -10.96
C PRO A 4 -12.54 -5.86 -9.62
N ILE A 5 -12.78 -6.64 -8.56
CA ILE A 5 -12.20 -6.45 -7.25
C ILE A 5 -11.50 -7.73 -6.83
N PHE A 6 -10.28 -7.60 -6.34
CA PHE A 6 -9.50 -8.68 -5.78
C PHE A 6 -9.22 -8.35 -4.31
N GLN A 7 -9.52 -9.27 -3.41
CA GLN A 7 -9.08 -9.16 -2.02
C GLN A 7 -7.83 -10.02 -1.85
N VAL A 8 -6.75 -9.40 -1.37
CA VAL A 8 -5.44 -10.03 -1.21
C VAL A 8 -4.92 -9.78 0.20
N ASP A 9 -4.52 -10.84 0.87
CA ASP A 9 -3.83 -10.76 2.16
C ASP A 9 -2.32 -10.62 1.90
N ALA A 10 -1.75 -9.45 2.21
CA ALA A 10 -0.33 -9.18 2.09
C ALA A 10 0.46 -9.67 3.33
N PHE A 11 1.77 -9.85 3.17
CA PHE A 11 2.71 -10.29 4.21
C PHE A 11 2.39 -11.66 4.84
N THR A 12 1.85 -12.58 4.04
CA THR A 12 1.55 -13.93 4.50
C THR A 12 1.67 -14.96 3.38
N THR A 13 1.92 -16.20 3.75
CA THR A 13 1.81 -17.38 2.87
C THR A 13 0.55 -18.19 3.16
N ARG A 14 -0.23 -17.81 4.19
CA ARG A 14 -1.45 -18.51 4.61
C ARG A 14 -2.68 -17.63 4.39
N ARG A 15 -3.77 -18.24 3.93
CA ARG A 15 -5.06 -17.55 3.81
C ARG A 15 -5.54 -17.05 5.16
N PHE A 16 -6.18 -15.88 5.18
CA PHE A 16 -6.80 -15.24 6.35
C PHE A 16 -5.81 -14.90 7.48
N ALA A 17 -4.53 -14.72 7.16
CA ALA A 17 -3.49 -14.48 8.16
C ALA A 17 -2.59 -13.27 7.84
N GLY A 18 -2.93 -12.51 6.80
CA GLY A 18 -2.19 -11.31 6.39
C GLY A 18 -2.96 -10.01 6.64
N ILE A 19 -2.47 -8.93 6.05
CA ILE A 19 -3.15 -7.63 6.04
C ILE A 19 -3.97 -7.55 4.75
N PRO A 20 -5.32 -7.53 4.83
CA PRO A 20 -6.16 -7.53 3.65
C PRO A 20 -6.17 -6.16 2.96
N ALA A 21 -6.09 -6.18 1.64
CA ALA A 21 -6.33 -5.03 0.79
C ALA A 21 -7.29 -5.40 -0.35
N ALA A 22 -8.18 -4.49 -0.70
CA ALA A 22 -8.90 -4.56 -1.97
C ALA A 22 -8.03 -3.98 -3.07
N VAL A 23 -7.97 -4.65 -4.23
CA VAL A 23 -7.27 -4.19 -5.41
C VAL A 23 -8.25 -4.08 -6.57
N MET A 24 -8.39 -2.90 -7.13
CA MET A 24 -9.37 -2.60 -8.19
C MET A 24 -8.69 -2.03 -9.44
N PRO A 25 -8.36 -2.88 -10.43
CA PRO A 25 -7.90 -2.44 -11.73
C PRO A 25 -9.03 -1.71 -12.49
N MET A 26 -8.73 -0.55 -13.06
CA MET A 26 -9.69 0.28 -13.80
C MET A 26 -9.03 0.92 -15.03
N ASN A 27 -9.85 1.35 -15.99
CA ASN A 27 -9.35 2.00 -17.22
C ASN A 27 -9.02 3.49 -17.02
N GLY A 28 -9.44 4.09 -15.92
CA GLY A 28 -9.22 5.48 -15.55
C GLY A 28 -9.82 5.71 -14.16
N PHE A 29 -9.23 6.62 -13.39
CA PHE A 29 -9.77 6.96 -12.07
C PHE A 29 -11.14 7.60 -12.17
N LEU A 30 -12.03 7.20 -11.31
CA LEU A 30 -13.30 7.89 -11.05
C LEU A 30 -13.03 9.15 -10.20
N THR A 31 -14.08 9.91 -9.90
CA THR A 31 -13.93 11.06 -8.99
C THR A 31 -13.51 10.60 -7.58
N ASP A 32 -12.77 11.44 -6.87
CA ASP A 32 -12.29 11.13 -5.52
C ASP A 32 -13.43 10.72 -4.58
N ALA A 33 -14.58 11.40 -4.68
CA ALA A 33 -15.76 11.06 -3.89
C ALA A 33 -16.25 9.62 -4.14
N VAL A 34 -16.19 9.14 -5.38
CA VAL A 34 -16.58 7.77 -5.72
C VAL A 34 -15.53 6.77 -5.25
N LEU A 35 -14.24 7.05 -5.45
CA LEU A 35 -13.16 6.18 -4.96
C LEU A 35 -13.23 6.04 -3.44
N GLN A 36 -13.44 7.15 -2.73
CA GLN A 36 -13.60 7.16 -1.27
C GLN A 36 -14.85 6.37 -0.83
N ALA A 37 -15.98 6.53 -1.50
CA ALA A 37 -17.20 5.79 -1.17
C ALA A 37 -17.03 4.28 -1.37
N VAL A 38 -16.33 3.86 -2.45
CA VAL A 38 -16.02 2.44 -2.70
C VAL A 38 -15.09 1.89 -1.63
N ALA A 39 -14.08 2.63 -1.22
CA ALA A 39 -13.18 2.21 -0.15
C ALA A 39 -13.90 2.08 1.19
N ALA A 40 -14.81 3.01 1.50
CA ALA A 40 -15.66 2.93 2.69
C ALA A 40 -16.58 1.69 2.68
N GLU A 41 -17.20 1.38 1.53
CA GLU A 41 -18.06 0.21 1.36
C GLU A 41 -17.28 -1.10 1.47
N ASN A 42 -16.06 -1.17 0.92
CA ASN A 42 -15.19 -2.34 1.06
C ASN A 42 -14.79 -2.59 2.51
N ASN A 43 -14.67 -1.54 3.31
CA ASN A 43 -14.35 -1.58 4.75
C ASN A 43 -13.13 -2.46 5.07
N LEU A 44 -12.11 -2.43 4.21
CA LEU A 44 -10.80 -3.03 4.43
C LEU A 44 -9.82 -1.96 4.90
N ALA A 45 -8.63 -2.37 5.38
CA ALA A 45 -7.59 -1.43 5.79
C ALA A 45 -7.34 -0.40 4.68
N GLU A 46 -7.10 -0.87 3.43
CA GLU A 46 -7.03 -0.02 2.25
C GLU A 46 -7.67 -0.68 1.02
N THR A 47 -8.19 0.17 0.15
CA THR A 47 -8.53 -0.13 -1.23
C THR A 47 -7.53 0.54 -2.16
N ALA A 48 -6.85 -0.25 -2.98
CA ALA A 48 -5.93 0.19 -4.01
C ALA A 48 -6.64 0.27 -5.35
N PHE A 49 -6.61 1.45 -5.97
CA PHE A 49 -7.11 1.66 -7.33
C PHE A 49 -5.91 1.79 -8.27
N LEU A 50 -5.87 0.98 -9.33
CA LEU A 50 -4.76 1.01 -10.28
C LEU A 50 -5.28 1.22 -11.70
N VAL A 51 -4.57 2.07 -12.44
CA VAL A 51 -4.87 2.44 -13.83
C VAL A 51 -3.63 2.20 -14.68
N PRO A 52 -3.71 1.47 -15.79
CA PRO A 52 -2.58 1.28 -16.69
C PRO A 52 -2.06 2.62 -17.23
N GLN A 53 -0.73 2.78 -17.27
CA GLN A 53 -0.03 3.93 -17.85
C GLN A 53 1.20 3.45 -18.63
N GLY A 54 1.03 3.25 -19.93
CA GLY A 54 2.08 2.64 -20.76
C GLY A 54 2.41 1.23 -20.30
N SER A 55 3.67 0.99 -19.92
CA SER A 55 4.11 -0.27 -19.31
C SER A 55 3.90 -0.35 -17.81
N ASP A 56 3.50 0.74 -17.17
CA ASP A 56 3.42 0.90 -15.73
C ASP A 56 1.97 1.11 -15.28
N TYR A 57 1.79 1.45 -14.01
CA TYR A 57 0.47 1.74 -13.45
C TYR A 57 0.50 3.00 -12.60
N LEU A 58 -0.57 3.81 -12.68
CA LEU A 58 -0.90 4.78 -11.65
C LEU A 58 -1.55 4.04 -10.48
N LEU A 59 -1.21 4.39 -9.25
CA LEU A 59 -1.72 3.74 -8.05
C LEU A 59 -2.11 4.77 -6.99
N ARG A 60 -3.33 4.60 -6.45
CA ARG A 60 -3.86 5.39 -5.34
C ARG A 60 -4.46 4.48 -4.28
N TRP A 61 -4.35 4.84 -3.02
CA TRP A 61 -4.84 4.06 -1.89
C TRP A 61 -5.80 4.88 -1.03
N PHE A 62 -6.89 4.25 -0.66
CA PHE A 62 -7.91 4.85 0.18
C PHE A 62 -8.19 3.93 1.36
N THR A 63 -8.13 4.49 2.58
CA THR A 63 -8.74 3.89 3.77
C THR A 63 -10.27 4.08 3.69
N PRO A 64 -11.06 3.51 4.59
CA PRO A 64 -12.50 3.80 4.64
C PRO A 64 -12.85 5.29 4.78
N THR A 65 -11.92 6.13 5.23
CA THR A 65 -12.18 7.54 5.56
C THR A 65 -11.37 8.57 4.79
N THR A 66 -10.21 8.19 4.23
CA THR A 66 -9.32 9.14 3.55
C THR A 66 -8.38 8.47 2.55
N GLU A 67 -7.93 9.23 1.56
CA GLU A 67 -6.80 8.85 0.72
C GLU A 67 -5.49 8.95 1.50
N VAL A 68 -4.57 8.01 1.28
CA VAL A 68 -3.24 8.00 1.89
C VAL A 68 -2.15 8.12 0.82
N PRO A 69 -1.06 8.85 1.08
CA PRO A 69 -0.02 9.10 0.08
C PRO A 69 0.89 7.89 -0.17
N LEU A 70 0.92 6.91 0.74
CA LEU A 70 1.77 5.73 0.66
C LEU A 70 1.16 4.58 1.46
N CYS A 71 1.11 3.37 0.84
CA CYS A 71 0.66 2.16 1.51
C CYS A 71 1.44 0.93 1.01
N GLY A 72 2.23 0.30 1.90
CA GLY A 72 3.09 -0.82 1.53
C GLY A 72 2.34 -2.10 1.21
N HIS A 73 1.48 -2.57 2.11
CA HIS A 73 0.80 -3.86 1.93
C HIS A 73 -0.15 -3.85 0.72
N ALA A 74 -0.87 -2.73 0.49
CA ALA A 74 -1.75 -2.61 -0.66
C ALA A 74 -0.98 -2.48 -1.98
N THR A 75 0.25 -1.95 -1.98
CA THR A 75 1.15 -1.97 -3.14
C THR A 75 1.62 -3.38 -3.47
N LEU A 76 2.02 -4.17 -2.47
CA LEU A 76 2.38 -5.58 -2.67
C LEU A 76 1.18 -6.40 -3.17
N ALA A 77 -0.01 -6.18 -2.61
CA ALA A 77 -1.24 -6.80 -3.08
C ALA A 77 -1.54 -6.44 -4.54
N SER A 78 -1.36 -5.17 -4.91
CA SER A 78 -1.52 -4.69 -6.30
C SER A 78 -0.51 -5.36 -7.24
N ALA A 79 0.75 -5.51 -6.83
CA ALA A 79 1.77 -6.19 -7.61
C ALA A 79 1.43 -7.67 -7.84
N ALA A 80 0.95 -8.36 -6.81
CA ALA A 80 0.49 -9.75 -6.94
C ALA A 80 -0.67 -9.86 -7.94
N VAL A 81 -1.66 -8.96 -7.88
CA VAL A 81 -2.77 -8.93 -8.84
C VAL A 81 -2.26 -8.69 -10.26
N VAL A 82 -1.37 -7.71 -10.46
CA VAL A 82 -0.79 -7.46 -11.80
C VAL A 82 -0.05 -8.69 -12.31
N MET A 83 0.89 -9.23 -11.54
CA MET A 83 1.80 -10.29 -12.00
C MET A 83 1.15 -11.68 -12.06
N GLU A 84 0.02 -11.90 -11.37
CA GLU A 84 -0.64 -13.20 -11.33
C GLU A 84 -1.94 -13.26 -12.12
N ARG A 85 -2.61 -12.12 -12.32
CA ARG A 85 -3.95 -12.07 -12.90
C ARG A 85 -4.04 -11.23 -14.16
N LEU A 86 -3.40 -10.04 -14.18
CA LEU A 86 -3.53 -9.12 -15.31
C LEU A 86 -2.46 -9.39 -16.36
N GLU A 87 -1.22 -9.59 -15.94
CA GLU A 87 -0.05 -9.83 -16.79
C GLU A 87 0.76 -11.04 -16.30
N PRO A 88 0.23 -12.27 -16.40
CA PRO A 88 0.95 -13.46 -15.98
C PRO A 88 2.30 -13.58 -16.70
N GLY A 89 3.37 -13.79 -15.92
CA GLY A 89 4.74 -13.85 -16.44
C GLY A 89 5.54 -12.57 -16.27
N ARG A 90 4.92 -11.44 -15.94
CA ARG A 90 5.62 -10.23 -15.56
C ARG A 90 6.35 -10.44 -14.23
N SER A 91 7.62 -10.00 -14.16
CA SER A 91 8.45 -10.15 -12.94
C SER A 91 8.70 -8.84 -12.20
N THR A 92 8.45 -7.69 -12.83
CA THR A 92 8.65 -6.37 -12.22
C THR A 92 7.53 -5.44 -12.66
N VAL A 93 6.99 -4.66 -11.73
CA VAL A 93 6.00 -3.62 -12.00
C VAL A 93 6.40 -2.33 -11.30
N VAL A 94 6.19 -1.20 -11.98
CA VAL A 94 6.36 0.13 -11.40
C VAL A 94 4.99 0.76 -11.22
N PHE A 95 4.76 1.27 -10.01
CA PHE A 95 3.57 2.05 -9.67
C PHE A 95 3.95 3.50 -9.47
N HIS A 96 3.30 4.41 -10.18
CA HIS A 96 3.43 5.84 -10.00
C HIS A 96 2.37 6.32 -9.00
N SER A 97 2.82 6.90 -7.92
CA SER A 97 1.98 7.35 -6.80
C SER A 97 2.29 8.80 -6.40
N ALA A 98 1.50 9.35 -5.47
CA ALA A 98 1.75 10.65 -4.87
C ALA A 98 3.12 10.72 -4.15
N SER A 99 3.65 9.59 -3.69
CA SER A 99 4.98 9.48 -3.05
C SER A 99 6.11 9.14 -4.03
N GLY A 100 5.86 9.22 -5.35
CA GLY A 100 6.80 8.86 -6.40
C GLY A 100 6.64 7.42 -6.90
N PRO A 101 7.58 6.94 -7.71
CA PRO A 101 7.54 5.59 -8.27
C PRO A 101 7.91 4.56 -7.20
N LEU A 102 7.14 3.47 -7.18
CA LEU A 102 7.38 2.30 -6.32
C LEU A 102 7.58 1.09 -7.21
N THR A 103 8.73 0.46 -7.11
CA THR A 103 9.06 -0.74 -7.89
C THR A 103 8.86 -1.99 -7.05
N VAL A 104 8.11 -2.94 -7.59
CA VAL A 104 7.95 -4.27 -6.99
C VAL A 104 8.47 -5.32 -7.93
N THR A 105 9.32 -6.21 -7.43
CA THR A 105 9.91 -7.32 -8.18
C THR A 105 9.52 -8.66 -7.54
N ARG A 106 9.09 -9.61 -8.37
CA ARG A 106 8.89 -11.01 -7.96
C ARG A 106 10.22 -11.71 -7.85
N THR A 107 10.42 -12.44 -6.77
CA THR A 107 11.58 -13.30 -6.52
C THR A 107 11.12 -14.73 -6.25
N THR A 108 12.06 -15.64 -6.06
CA THR A 108 11.76 -17.03 -5.65
C THR A 108 11.19 -17.12 -4.24
N LEU A 109 11.39 -16.09 -3.41
CA LEU A 109 10.92 -16.02 -2.01
C LEU A 109 9.64 -15.19 -1.84
N GLY A 110 9.11 -14.59 -2.92
CA GLY A 110 7.94 -13.72 -2.88
C GLY A 110 8.17 -12.40 -3.61
N TYR A 111 7.71 -11.30 -3.05
CA TYR A 111 7.82 -9.97 -3.65
C TYR A 111 8.77 -9.09 -2.83
N VAL A 112 9.61 -8.36 -3.53
CA VAL A 112 10.49 -7.32 -2.95
C VAL A 112 10.01 -5.97 -3.46
N MET A 113 9.88 -5.02 -2.54
CA MET A 113 9.49 -3.64 -2.86
C MET A 113 10.53 -2.68 -2.29
N ASP A 114 10.94 -1.72 -3.10
CA ASP A 114 11.82 -0.64 -2.69
C ASP A 114 11.00 0.60 -2.32
N PHE A 115 11.28 1.14 -1.13
CA PHE A 115 10.63 2.33 -0.60
C PHE A 115 11.59 3.51 -0.55
N PRO A 116 11.10 4.74 -0.75
CA PRO A 116 11.92 5.92 -0.51
C PRO A 116 12.34 5.96 0.97
N ALA A 117 13.67 5.97 1.21
CA ALA A 117 14.22 6.07 2.54
C ALA A 117 13.90 7.45 3.15
N ARG A 118 13.42 7.45 4.38
CA ARG A 118 13.24 8.68 5.17
C ARG A 118 14.20 8.64 6.33
N ALA A 119 15.16 9.56 6.33
CA ALA A 119 16.08 9.69 7.45
C ALA A 119 15.31 10.09 8.70
N SER A 120 15.56 9.38 9.80
CA SER A 120 15.09 9.76 11.13
C SER A 120 16.22 10.45 11.92
N ALA A 121 15.86 11.31 12.85
CA ALA A 121 16.78 11.97 13.76
C ALA A 121 16.40 11.66 15.21
N ALA A 122 17.39 11.60 16.09
CA ALA A 122 17.14 11.44 17.52
C ALA A 122 16.37 12.64 18.06
N VAL A 123 15.37 12.39 18.87
CA VAL A 123 14.54 13.40 19.52
C VAL A 123 14.46 13.13 21.01
N PRO A 124 14.19 14.14 21.85
CA PRO A 124 13.95 13.95 23.27
C PRO A 124 12.77 13.00 23.48
N THR A 125 12.87 12.09 24.46
CA THR A 125 11.77 11.20 24.82
C THR A 125 10.57 12.00 25.32
N PRO A 126 9.39 11.92 24.68
CA PRO A 126 8.19 12.54 25.22
C PRO A 126 7.85 11.94 26.60
N PRO A 127 7.50 12.78 27.61
CA PRO A 127 7.26 12.29 28.97
C PRO A 127 6.21 11.19 29.08
N GLU A 128 5.19 11.24 28.25
CA GLU A 128 4.08 10.26 28.21
C GLU A 128 4.45 8.94 27.50
N LEU A 129 5.53 8.91 26.73
CA LEU A 129 5.90 7.73 25.93
C LEU A 129 6.31 6.55 26.82
N ALA A 130 7.17 6.81 27.80
CA ALA A 130 7.60 5.78 28.76
C ALA A 130 6.43 5.19 29.54
N ALA A 131 5.48 6.05 29.95
CA ALA A 131 4.27 5.62 30.64
C ALA A 131 3.37 4.77 29.72
N ALA A 132 3.22 5.14 28.45
CA ALA A 132 2.41 4.39 27.49
C ALA A 132 3.02 3.03 27.12
N LEU A 133 4.35 2.95 27.05
CA LEU A 133 5.09 1.71 26.76
C LEU A 133 5.22 0.81 27.99
N GLY A 134 5.10 1.34 29.21
CA GLY A 134 5.43 0.64 30.46
C GLY A 134 6.93 0.34 30.61
N ALA A 135 7.80 1.05 29.88
CA ALA A 135 9.24 0.89 29.88
C ALA A 135 9.93 2.17 29.39
N GLU A 136 11.14 2.41 29.90
CA GLU A 136 11.99 3.50 29.39
C GLU A 136 12.61 3.12 28.04
N PRO A 137 12.39 3.91 26.95
CA PRO A 137 13.05 3.68 25.68
C PRO A 137 14.56 4.00 25.78
N ILE A 138 15.38 3.21 25.11
CA ILE A 138 16.83 3.45 25.01
C ILE A 138 17.11 4.67 24.14
N GLU A 139 16.35 4.82 23.07
CA GLU A 139 16.46 5.92 22.10
C GLU A 139 15.08 6.18 21.48
N VAL A 140 14.79 7.43 21.19
CA VAL A 140 13.62 7.85 20.42
C VAL A 140 14.08 8.57 19.18
N VAL A 141 13.64 8.12 18.02
CA VAL A 141 13.91 8.75 16.74
C VAL A 141 12.60 9.12 16.06
N ALA A 142 12.60 10.26 15.38
CA ALA A 142 11.44 10.71 14.59
C ALA A 142 11.89 11.18 13.21
N ASN A 143 10.98 11.10 12.26
CA ASN A 143 11.10 11.77 10.96
C ASN A 143 9.93 12.73 10.75
N ALA A 144 10.11 13.70 9.86
CA ALA A 144 9.04 14.57 9.45
C ALA A 144 8.05 13.72 8.60
N PHE A 145 6.87 13.50 9.13
CA PHE A 145 5.74 12.99 8.39
C PHE A 145 4.93 14.19 7.93
N ASN A 146 4.94 14.46 6.61
CA ASN A 146 4.04 15.44 6.02
C ASN A 146 2.74 14.78 5.62
#